data_79d0745284d2ae0642db586faa2cf9fe
#
_entry.id   79d0745284d2ae0642db586faa2cf9fe
#
_cell.length_a   1.000
_cell.length_b   1.000
_cell.length_c   1.000
_cell.angle_alpha   90.00
_cell.angle_beta   90.00
_cell.angle_gamma   90.00
#
_symmetry.space_group_name_H-M   'P 1'
#
loop_
_entity.id
_entity.type
_entity.pdbx_description
1 polymer ?
#
loop_
_entity_poly.entity_id
_entity_poly.type
_entity_poly.pdbx_seq_one_letter_code
_entity_poly.pdbx_strand_id
1 'polypeptide(L)'
;FYSGITLNADCPNLLIRRNLNDAIEQANKSTHGKIHLIGHSLGGSLARAAAAQMPDRIASLIPLGAPIRGIGARASVMNAADLVRRQILERHGRGVLPNCYTARCTCEFFESLKGQFPKFVRQTAIYTKKDGILDWRVCQTGDPEVDIEVSATHIGMVFSPLVYSVVAHRLAGK
;
A
#
# COMPACT_ATOMS: atom_id res chain seq x y z
N PHE A 1 9.42 11.81 5.31
CA PHE A 1 9.41 12.08 3.87
C PHE A 1 8.03 11.82 3.30
N TYR A 2 7.57 12.71 2.46
CA TYR A 2 6.27 12.63 1.78
C TYR A 2 6.46 12.15 0.35
N SER A 3 5.64 11.20 -0.08
CA SER A 3 5.78 10.59 -1.42
C SER A 3 5.39 11.49 -2.60
N GLY A 4 4.77 12.64 -2.34
CA GLY A 4 4.25 13.53 -3.39
C GLY A 4 3.03 12.99 -4.14
N ILE A 5 2.48 11.84 -3.73
CA ILE A 5 1.29 11.27 -4.36
C ILE A 5 0.05 12.03 -3.85
N THR A 6 -0.50 12.89 -4.69
CA THR A 6 -1.70 13.68 -4.40
C THR A 6 -2.97 13.08 -4.99
N LEU A 7 -2.84 12.31 -6.08
CA LEU A 7 -3.94 11.64 -6.76
C LEU A 7 -3.66 10.14 -6.87
N ASN A 8 -4.40 9.34 -6.12
CA ASN A 8 -4.23 7.89 -6.08
C ASN A 8 -5.03 7.13 -7.15
N ALA A 9 -5.62 7.83 -8.10
CA ALA A 9 -6.38 7.22 -9.20
C ALA A 9 -5.55 7.00 -10.47
N ASP A 10 -4.28 7.39 -10.47
CA ASP A 10 -3.34 7.11 -11.56
C ASP A 10 -2.84 5.66 -11.51
N CYS A 11 -2.13 5.23 -12.54
CA CYS A 11 -1.55 3.89 -12.61
C CYS A 11 -0.60 3.62 -11.44
N PRO A 12 -0.83 2.59 -10.60
CA PRO A 12 0.03 2.29 -9.46
C PRO A 12 1.50 2.13 -9.81
N ASN A 13 1.80 1.52 -10.96
CA ASN A 13 3.17 1.35 -11.43
C ASN A 13 3.85 2.69 -11.74
N LEU A 14 3.11 3.64 -12.30
CA LEU A 14 3.62 5.00 -12.54
C LEU A 14 3.79 5.77 -11.24
N LEU A 15 2.87 5.63 -10.28
CA LEU A 15 2.97 6.26 -8.96
C LEU A 15 4.23 5.78 -8.21
N ILE A 16 4.53 4.49 -8.27
CA ILE A 16 5.76 3.95 -7.68
C ILE A 16 6.98 4.56 -8.37
N ARG A 17 7.06 4.47 -9.70
CA ARG A 17 8.26 4.89 -10.45
C ARG A 17 8.54 6.38 -10.38
N ARG A 18 7.50 7.22 -10.42
CA ARG A 18 7.63 8.69 -10.49
C ARG A 18 7.71 9.38 -9.15
N ASN A 19 7.11 8.79 -8.13
CA ASN A 19 6.95 9.45 -6.84
C ASN A 19 7.62 8.67 -5.71
N LEU A 20 7.22 7.40 -5.55
CA LEU A 20 7.61 6.65 -4.38
C LEU A 20 9.09 6.25 -4.42
N ASN A 21 9.62 5.87 -5.58
CA ASN A 21 11.03 5.52 -5.73
C ASN A 21 11.94 6.70 -5.40
N ASP A 22 11.62 7.90 -5.90
CA ASP A 22 12.41 9.11 -5.62
C ASP A 22 12.37 9.46 -4.12
N ALA A 23 11.18 9.36 -3.50
CA ALA A 23 11.04 9.61 -2.06
C ALA A 23 11.84 8.59 -1.22
N ILE A 24 11.82 7.31 -1.61
CA ILE A 24 12.63 6.26 -0.96
C ILE A 24 14.12 6.57 -1.10
N GLU A 25 14.57 6.93 -2.30
CA GLU A 25 15.98 7.26 -2.53
C GLU A 25 16.45 8.47 -1.74
N GLN A 26 15.64 9.53 -1.71
CA GLN A 26 15.93 10.72 -0.91
C GLN A 26 16.02 10.39 0.57
N ALA A 27 15.08 9.60 1.09
CA ALA A 27 15.07 9.17 2.49
C ALA A 27 16.32 8.34 2.84
N ASN A 28 16.68 7.34 2.02
CA ASN A 28 17.89 6.55 2.24
C ASN A 28 19.15 7.40 2.24
N LYS A 29 19.28 8.35 1.29
CA LYS A 29 20.42 9.28 1.24
C LYS A 29 20.52 10.14 2.49
N SER A 30 19.39 10.62 3.01
CA SER A 30 19.35 11.48 4.19
C SER A 30 19.62 10.75 5.49
N THR A 31 19.21 9.49 5.60
CA THR A 31 19.35 8.69 6.83
C THR A 31 20.59 7.82 6.83
N HIS A 32 21.26 7.69 5.69
CA HIS A 32 22.38 6.76 5.48
C HIS A 32 22.03 5.31 5.86
N GLY A 33 20.76 4.93 5.80
CA GLY A 33 20.27 3.61 6.24
C GLY A 33 19.00 3.18 5.57
N LYS A 34 18.54 1.98 5.93
CA LYS A 34 17.25 1.46 5.48
C LYS A 34 16.11 2.24 6.12
N ILE A 35 15.02 2.43 5.37
CA ILE A 35 13.86 3.20 5.82
C ILE A 35 12.67 2.31 6.18
N HIS A 36 11.72 2.87 6.89
CA HIS A 36 10.45 2.26 7.22
C HIS A 36 9.37 2.82 6.30
N LEU A 37 8.56 1.95 5.69
CA LEU A 37 7.42 2.35 4.89
C LEU A 37 6.12 2.11 5.67
N ILE A 38 5.31 3.15 5.78
CA ILE A 38 3.96 3.08 6.36
C ILE A 38 2.99 3.58 5.31
N GLY A 39 1.97 2.80 5.00
CA GLY A 39 1.00 3.18 3.97
C GLY A 39 -0.42 2.75 4.33
N HIS A 40 -1.39 3.64 4.11
CA HIS A 40 -2.79 3.37 4.33
C HIS A 40 -3.50 3.02 3.02
N SER A 41 -4.39 2.03 3.04
CA SER A 41 -5.22 1.65 1.89
C SER A 41 -4.35 1.37 0.64
N LEU A 42 -4.66 1.96 -0.50
CA LEU A 42 -3.84 1.84 -1.72
C LEU A 42 -2.38 2.24 -1.48
N GLY A 43 -2.13 3.24 -0.61
CA GLY A 43 -0.76 3.63 -0.24
C GLY A 43 0.04 2.50 0.40
N GLY A 44 -0.60 1.62 1.17
CA GLY A 44 0.03 0.43 1.72
C GLY A 44 0.32 -0.64 0.65
N SER A 45 -0.54 -0.78 -0.35
CA SER A 45 -0.28 -1.67 -1.49
C SER A 45 0.89 -1.16 -2.35
N LEU A 46 0.95 0.16 -2.59
CA LEU A 46 2.07 0.80 -3.28
C LEU A 46 3.39 0.60 -2.51
N ALA A 47 3.35 0.84 -1.19
CA ALA A 47 4.51 0.64 -0.31
C ALA A 47 4.99 -0.82 -0.30
N ARG A 48 4.07 -1.80 -0.30
CA ARG A 48 4.42 -3.21 -0.38
C ARG A 48 5.09 -3.56 -1.70
N ALA A 49 4.53 -3.09 -2.82
CA ALA A 49 5.13 -3.34 -4.13
C ALA A 49 6.51 -2.69 -4.26
N ALA A 50 6.68 -1.45 -3.80
CA ALA A 50 7.97 -0.78 -3.78
C ALA A 50 8.99 -1.48 -2.87
N ALA A 51 8.56 -1.98 -1.69
CA ALA A 51 9.43 -2.76 -0.81
C ALA A 51 9.87 -4.08 -1.44
N ALA A 52 9.00 -4.72 -2.22
CA ALA A 52 9.36 -5.94 -2.97
C ALA A 52 10.32 -5.66 -4.13
N GLN A 53 10.22 -4.48 -4.76
CA GLN A 53 11.11 -4.06 -5.86
C GLN A 53 12.48 -3.55 -5.37
N MET A 54 12.52 -2.95 -4.18
CA MET A 54 13.75 -2.36 -3.61
C MET A 54 14.01 -2.84 -2.17
N PRO A 55 14.07 -4.16 -1.92
CA PRO A 55 14.10 -4.70 -0.57
C PRO A 55 15.35 -4.29 0.24
N ASP A 56 16.46 -4.05 -0.42
CA ASP A 56 17.72 -3.67 0.24
C ASP A 56 17.68 -2.26 0.86
N ARG A 57 16.72 -1.43 0.44
CA ARG A 57 16.52 -0.07 0.95
C ARG A 57 15.52 0.01 2.09
N ILE A 58 14.79 -1.07 2.35
CA ILE A 58 13.65 -1.07 3.28
C ILE A 58 13.96 -1.89 4.53
N ALA A 59 13.80 -1.28 5.70
CA ALA A 59 13.93 -1.94 6.99
C ALA A 59 12.64 -2.64 7.40
N SER A 60 11.50 -1.98 7.20
CA SER A 60 10.19 -2.55 7.49
C SER A 60 9.06 -1.93 6.66
N LEU A 61 7.96 -2.67 6.56
CA LEU A 61 6.73 -2.26 5.91
C LEU A 61 5.56 -2.42 6.89
N ILE A 62 4.75 -1.36 7.05
CA ILE A 62 3.52 -1.38 7.86
C ILE A 62 2.34 -0.92 7.00
N PRO A 63 1.64 -1.83 6.31
CA PRO A 63 0.40 -1.53 5.61
C PRO A 63 -0.77 -1.43 6.60
N LEU A 64 -1.54 -0.36 6.50
CA LEU A 64 -2.72 -0.09 7.32
C LEU A 64 -3.98 -0.26 6.44
N GLY A 65 -4.81 -1.25 6.70
CA GLY A 65 -6.02 -1.52 5.91
C GLY A 65 -5.74 -1.54 4.41
N ALA A 66 -4.64 -2.18 4.00
CA ALA A 66 -4.20 -2.18 2.63
C ALA A 66 -4.42 -3.56 1.99
N PRO A 67 -4.97 -3.62 0.77
CA PRO A 67 -5.12 -4.89 0.05
C PRO A 67 -3.75 -5.36 -0.46
N ILE A 68 -3.13 -6.27 0.29
CA ILE A 68 -1.78 -6.81 0.01
C ILE A 68 -1.78 -8.19 -0.65
N ARG A 69 -2.95 -8.84 -0.73
CA ARG A 69 -3.11 -10.17 -1.37
C ARG A 69 -3.91 -10.11 -2.67
N GLY A 70 -4.27 -8.94 -3.13
CA GLY A 70 -5.05 -8.73 -4.34
C GLY A 70 -5.96 -7.53 -4.25
N ILE A 71 -6.88 -7.39 -5.20
CA ILE A 71 -7.87 -6.31 -5.22
C ILE A 71 -9.08 -6.81 -4.43
N GLY A 72 -9.31 -6.24 -3.27
CA GLY A 72 -10.42 -6.61 -2.38
C GLY A 72 -11.38 -5.47 -2.08
N ALA A 73 -11.39 -4.42 -2.91
CA ALA A 73 -12.35 -3.34 -2.75
C ALA A 73 -13.77 -3.79 -3.08
N ARG A 74 -14.74 -3.27 -2.35
CA ARG A 74 -16.16 -3.53 -2.62
C ARG A 74 -16.55 -3.00 -4.00
N ALA A 75 -17.54 -3.62 -4.65
CA ALA A 75 -17.97 -3.26 -6.00
C ALA A 75 -18.30 -1.77 -6.16
N SER A 76 -18.94 -1.15 -5.17
CA SER A 76 -19.23 0.30 -5.17
C SER A 76 -17.96 1.16 -5.23
N VAL A 77 -16.92 0.78 -4.50
CA VAL A 77 -15.63 1.47 -4.49
C VAL A 77 -14.92 1.27 -5.83
N MET A 78 -14.96 0.06 -6.38
CA MET A 78 -14.38 -0.24 -7.70
C MET A 78 -15.07 0.56 -8.81
N ASN A 79 -16.40 0.64 -8.79
CA ASN A 79 -17.16 1.42 -9.76
C ASN A 79 -16.84 2.91 -9.68
N ALA A 80 -16.72 3.47 -8.47
CA ALA A 80 -16.32 4.87 -8.28
C ALA A 80 -14.88 5.12 -8.78
N ALA A 81 -13.95 4.24 -8.48
CA ALA A 81 -12.58 4.33 -8.97
C ALA A 81 -12.51 4.23 -10.50
N ASP A 82 -13.33 3.38 -11.12
CA ASP A 82 -13.42 3.25 -12.58
C ASP A 82 -13.93 4.54 -13.24
N LEU A 83 -14.93 5.17 -12.65
CA LEU A 83 -15.46 6.45 -13.14
C LEU A 83 -14.37 7.54 -13.13
N VAL A 84 -13.67 7.70 -12.00
CA VAL A 84 -12.57 8.67 -11.88
C VAL A 84 -11.45 8.38 -12.88
N ARG A 85 -11.11 7.11 -13.05
CA ARG A 85 -10.09 6.67 -14.00
C ARG A 85 -10.45 7.04 -15.45
N ARG A 86 -11.71 6.81 -15.86
CA ARG A 86 -12.20 7.22 -17.18
C ARG A 86 -12.10 8.73 -17.37
N GLN A 87 -12.49 9.52 -16.39
CA GLN A 87 -12.36 10.97 -16.44
C GLN A 87 -10.91 11.45 -16.60
N ILE A 88 -9.96 10.77 -15.92
CA ILE A 88 -8.53 11.07 -16.06
C ILE A 88 -8.05 10.74 -17.48
N LEU A 89 -8.44 9.58 -18.01
CA LEU A 89 -8.08 9.16 -19.36
C LEU A 89 -8.63 10.12 -20.41
N GLU A 90 -9.89 10.54 -20.27
CA GLU A 90 -10.52 11.51 -21.18
C GLU A 90 -9.86 12.88 -21.16
N ARG A 91 -9.48 13.38 -19.96
CA ARG A 91 -8.87 14.72 -19.81
C ARG A 91 -7.40 14.78 -20.23
N HIS A 92 -6.65 13.72 -20.01
CA HIS A 92 -5.20 13.74 -20.14
C HIS A 92 -4.67 12.84 -21.25
N GLY A 93 -5.50 12.04 -21.90
CA GLY A 93 -5.12 11.12 -22.98
C GLY A 93 -4.05 10.08 -22.61
N ARG A 94 -3.73 9.98 -21.35
CA ARG A 94 -2.75 9.05 -20.79
C ARG A 94 -3.13 8.69 -19.37
N GLY A 95 -2.56 7.63 -18.88
CA GLY A 95 -2.70 7.19 -17.51
C GLY A 95 -2.98 5.71 -17.47
N VAL A 96 -4.16 5.34 -17.10
CA VAL A 96 -4.49 3.99 -16.70
C VAL A 96 -4.86 3.14 -17.90
N LEU A 97 -4.18 2.03 -18.13
CA LEU A 97 -4.59 1.04 -19.12
C LEU A 97 -6.04 0.58 -18.82
N PRO A 98 -6.86 0.24 -19.85
CA PRO A 98 -8.25 -0.17 -19.67
C PRO A 98 -8.47 -1.30 -18.66
N ASN A 99 -7.47 -2.17 -18.50
CA ASN A 99 -7.50 -3.31 -17.58
C ASN A 99 -6.81 -3.04 -16.23
N CYS A 100 -6.41 -1.80 -15.96
CA CYS A 100 -5.79 -1.47 -14.69
C CYS A 100 -6.78 -1.60 -13.53
N TYR A 101 -6.32 -2.05 -12.38
CA TYR A 101 -7.16 -2.40 -11.21
C TYR A 101 -8.15 -3.57 -11.44
N THR A 102 -8.06 -4.25 -12.55
CA THR A 102 -8.74 -5.54 -12.70
C THR A 102 -7.81 -6.65 -12.21
N ALA A 103 -8.37 -7.77 -11.75
CA ALA A 103 -7.57 -8.94 -11.37
C ALA A 103 -6.76 -9.56 -12.54
N ARG A 104 -6.87 -9.00 -13.73
CA ARG A 104 -6.20 -9.44 -14.96
C ARG A 104 -4.97 -8.60 -15.33
N CYS A 105 -4.63 -7.61 -14.51
CA CYS A 105 -3.46 -6.79 -14.75
C CYS A 105 -2.17 -7.61 -14.55
N THR A 106 -1.25 -7.54 -15.51
CA THR A 106 0.05 -8.24 -15.51
C THR A 106 1.22 -7.27 -15.37
N CYS A 107 0.99 -6.10 -14.80
CA CYS A 107 2.05 -5.10 -14.61
C CYS A 107 2.94 -5.44 -13.40
N GLU A 108 4.14 -4.88 -13.39
CA GLU A 108 5.14 -5.06 -12.33
C GLU A 108 4.60 -4.76 -10.92
N PHE A 109 3.73 -3.76 -10.78
CA PHE A 109 3.05 -3.49 -9.52
C PHE A 109 2.27 -4.71 -9.02
N PHE A 110 1.50 -5.32 -9.90
CA PHE A 110 0.63 -6.42 -9.52
C PHE A 110 1.40 -7.71 -9.24
N GLU A 111 2.46 -7.95 -10.00
CA GLU A 111 3.39 -9.06 -9.76
C GLU A 111 4.12 -8.89 -8.43
N SER A 112 4.62 -7.68 -8.16
CA SER A 112 5.28 -7.36 -6.88
C SER A 112 4.31 -7.45 -5.69
N LEU A 113 3.03 -7.11 -5.89
CA LEU A 113 2.01 -7.21 -4.85
C LEU A 113 1.66 -8.66 -4.51
N LYS A 114 1.56 -9.53 -5.51
CA LYS A 114 1.21 -10.95 -5.36
C LYS A 114 2.41 -11.86 -5.05
N GLY A 115 3.60 -11.43 -5.43
CA GLY A 115 4.83 -12.19 -5.26
C GLY A 115 5.17 -12.45 -3.79
N GLN A 116 6.11 -13.35 -3.58
CA GLN A 116 6.65 -13.58 -2.24
C GLN A 116 7.29 -12.29 -1.72
N PHE A 117 6.93 -11.91 -0.51
CA PHE A 117 7.53 -10.75 0.13
C PHE A 117 8.92 -11.10 0.68
N PRO A 118 9.93 -10.23 0.53
CA PRO A 118 11.29 -10.50 1.00
C PRO A 118 11.33 -10.75 2.50
N LYS A 119 11.81 -11.91 2.93
CA LYS A 119 11.80 -12.36 4.34
C LYS A 119 12.62 -11.48 5.28
N PHE A 120 13.63 -10.79 4.76
CA PHE A 120 14.50 -9.92 5.56
C PHE A 120 13.93 -8.50 5.74
N VAL A 121 12.84 -8.15 5.06
CA VAL A 121 12.09 -6.92 5.31
C VAL A 121 11.00 -7.23 6.33
N ARG A 122 11.09 -6.65 7.54
CA ARG A 122 10.07 -6.85 8.57
C ARG A 122 8.72 -6.33 8.09
N GLN A 123 7.67 -7.11 8.24
CA GLN A 123 6.32 -6.71 7.88
C GLN A 123 5.40 -6.74 9.10
N THR A 124 4.45 -5.78 9.17
CA THR A 124 3.36 -5.78 10.14
C THR A 124 2.10 -5.30 9.41
N ALA A 125 1.17 -6.19 9.13
CA ALA A 125 -0.08 -5.87 8.46
C ALA A 125 -1.15 -5.52 9.50
N ILE A 126 -1.58 -4.25 9.55
CA ILE A 126 -2.63 -3.80 10.46
C ILE A 126 -3.95 -3.76 9.69
N TYR A 127 -4.96 -4.47 10.19
CA TYR A 127 -6.26 -4.58 9.56
C TYR A 127 -7.40 -4.45 10.56
N THR A 128 -8.62 -4.28 10.06
CA THR A 128 -9.84 -4.25 10.88
C THR A 128 -10.96 -5.02 10.22
N LYS A 129 -11.67 -5.83 10.98
CA LYS A 129 -12.89 -6.52 10.51
C LYS A 129 -14.07 -5.56 10.29
N LYS A 130 -13.98 -4.34 10.81
CA LYS A 130 -14.97 -3.26 10.63
C LYS A 130 -14.66 -2.41 9.38
N ASP A 131 -13.83 -2.91 8.46
CA ASP A 131 -13.53 -2.22 7.20
C ASP A 131 -14.77 -2.17 6.31
N GLY A 132 -15.30 -0.97 6.08
CA GLY A 132 -16.46 -0.75 5.22
C GLY A 132 -16.11 -0.60 3.73
N ILE A 133 -14.82 -0.53 3.37
CA ILE A 133 -14.32 -0.25 2.03
C ILE A 133 -13.74 -1.50 1.37
N LEU A 134 -12.97 -2.29 2.14
CA LEU A 134 -12.29 -3.49 1.66
C LEU A 134 -12.85 -4.76 2.31
N ASP A 135 -12.65 -5.88 1.67
CA ASP A 135 -12.67 -7.15 2.38
C ASP A 135 -11.37 -7.25 3.21
N TRP A 136 -11.50 -7.20 4.52
CA TRP A 136 -10.36 -7.23 5.45
C TRP A 136 -9.43 -8.44 5.25
N ARG A 137 -9.93 -9.55 4.69
CA ARG A 137 -9.13 -10.76 4.43
C ARG A 137 -8.01 -10.52 3.43
N VAL A 138 -8.16 -9.58 2.50
CA VAL A 138 -7.10 -9.23 1.55
C VAL A 138 -6.03 -8.32 2.16
N CYS A 139 -6.29 -7.78 3.37
CA CYS A 139 -5.34 -6.95 4.10
C CYS A 139 -4.39 -7.77 4.98
N GLN A 140 -4.61 -9.08 5.09
CA GLN A 140 -3.79 -9.98 5.88
C GLN A 140 -2.71 -10.65 5.03
N THR A 141 -1.59 -11.00 5.67
CA THR A 141 -0.54 -11.85 5.07
C THR A 141 -0.91 -13.33 5.18
N GLY A 142 -1.67 -13.69 6.19
CA GLY A 142 -1.97 -15.06 6.62
C GLY A 142 -1.01 -15.58 7.70
N ASP A 143 -0.08 -14.75 8.15
CA ASP A 143 0.84 -15.02 9.25
C ASP A 143 0.37 -14.28 10.52
N PRO A 144 -0.06 -14.97 11.57
CA PRO A 144 -0.57 -14.37 12.80
C PRO A 144 0.48 -13.52 13.56
N GLU A 145 1.77 -13.78 13.35
CA GLU A 145 2.85 -12.96 13.94
C GLU A 145 2.99 -11.58 13.26
N VAL A 146 2.51 -11.48 12.04
CA VAL A 146 2.59 -10.28 11.19
C VAL A 146 1.27 -9.53 11.19
N ASP A 147 0.13 -10.24 11.26
CA ASP A 147 -1.21 -9.72 11.08
C ASP A 147 -1.78 -9.21 12.42
N ILE A 148 -2.06 -7.91 12.53
CA ILE A 148 -2.60 -7.28 13.75
C ILE A 148 -3.99 -6.74 13.48
N GLU A 149 -4.98 -7.29 14.19
CA GLU A 149 -6.35 -6.77 14.18
C GLU A 149 -6.49 -5.58 15.13
N VAL A 150 -7.10 -4.48 14.63
CA VAL A 150 -7.43 -3.31 15.43
C VAL A 150 -8.93 -3.00 15.37
N SER A 151 -9.49 -2.43 16.44
CA SER A 151 -10.88 -1.98 16.45
C SER A 151 -10.97 -0.54 15.96
N ALA A 152 -11.05 -0.38 14.64
CA ALA A 152 -11.22 0.92 13.97
C ALA A 152 -12.05 0.74 12.70
N THR A 153 -12.47 1.80 12.04
CA THR A 153 -12.96 1.76 10.66
C THR A 153 -11.80 1.92 9.69
N HIS A 154 -12.03 1.70 8.39
CA HIS A 154 -10.98 1.89 7.37
C HIS A 154 -10.28 3.24 7.47
N ILE A 155 -11.05 4.33 7.45
CA ILE A 155 -10.50 5.69 7.58
C ILE A 155 -10.07 5.98 9.03
N GLY A 156 -10.78 5.45 10.02
CA GLY A 156 -10.46 5.65 11.42
C GLY A 156 -9.09 5.13 11.86
N MET A 157 -8.53 4.18 11.12
CA MET A 157 -7.18 3.66 11.41
C MET A 157 -6.11 4.75 11.40
N VAL A 158 -6.20 5.72 10.48
CA VAL A 158 -5.20 6.80 10.37
C VAL A 158 -5.27 7.83 11.50
N PHE A 159 -6.32 7.77 12.32
CA PHE A 159 -6.52 8.66 13.47
C PHE A 159 -6.53 7.90 14.81
N SER A 160 -6.29 6.59 14.77
CA SER A 160 -6.40 5.73 15.95
C SER A 160 -5.14 5.75 16.81
N PRO A 161 -5.21 6.17 18.09
CA PRO A 161 -4.08 6.08 19.02
C PRO A 161 -3.57 4.63 19.18
N LEU A 162 -4.47 3.64 19.11
CA LEU A 162 -4.08 2.23 19.16
C LEU A 162 -3.20 1.85 17.98
N VAL A 163 -3.54 2.29 16.77
CA VAL A 163 -2.71 2.06 15.58
C VAL A 163 -1.35 2.72 15.73
N TYR A 164 -1.29 3.96 16.23
CA TYR A 164 -0.03 4.64 16.48
C TYR A 164 0.84 3.93 17.52
N SER A 165 0.23 3.39 18.57
CA SER A 165 0.93 2.60 19.59
C SER A 165 1.55 1.34 18.97
N VAL A 166 0.79 0.60 18.15
CA VAL A 166 1.30 -0.59 17.45
C VAL A 166 2.44 -0.21 16.50
N VAL A 167 2.27 0.84 15.71
CA VAL A 167 3.30 1.33 14.77
C VAL A 167 4.57 1.70 15.53
N ALA A 168 4.47 2.49 16.59
CA ALA A 168 5.63 2.90 17.41
C ALA A 168 6.37 1.70 18.00
N HIS A 169 5.62 0.70 18.51
CA HIS A 169 6.18 -0.52 19.07
C HIS A 169 6.97 -1.32 18.02
N ARG A 170 6.40 -1.48 16.84
CA ARG A 170 7.04 -2.19 15.73
C ARG A 170 8.24 -1.45 15.14
N LEU A 171 8.21 -0.13 15.12
CA LEU A 171 9.37 0.69 14.71
C LEU A 171 10.52 0.60 15.71
N ALA A 172 10.20 0.52 17.02
CA ALA A 172 11.19 0.34 18.08
C ALA A 172 11.82 -1.08 18.12
N GLY A 173 11.42 -1.98 17.22
CA GLY A 173 11.96 -3.34 17.16
C GLY A 173 11.42 -4.30 18.22
N LYS A 174 10.28 -3.95 18.82
CA LYS A 174 9.61 -4.73 19.88
C LYS A 174 8.40 -5.46 19.34
#